data_44559e1516ebc156f991af756cd3dcdc
#
_entry.id   44559e1516ebc156f991af756cd3dcdc
#
_cell.length_a   1.000
_cell.length_b   1.000
_cell.length_c   1.000
_cell.angle_alpha   90.00
_cell.angle_beta   90.00
_cell.angle_gamma   90.00
#
_symmetry.space_group_name_H-M   'P 1'
#
loop_
_entity.id
_entity.type
_entity.pdbx_description
1 polymer ?
#
loop_
_entity_poly.entity_id
_entity_poly.type
_entity_poly.pdbx_seq_one_letter_code
_entity_poly.pdbx_strand_id
1 'polypeptide(L)'
;MAVTTPSSNSNELVLRCQWESYMECGDGEAKTFNLIGEGFTTFPESKNPKEYTRKYVNYKTEKTDVIGYAPSIAYSCDVITGEPCVTEIVKVTDNELLGTATHRDIVSVNCWEADSDGKCKAFKRTYAIVPDGKGDGTDALIYTGTLKAVSDITFGKFDRTTKTFTADSAS
;
A
#
# COMPACT_ATOMS: atom_id res chain seq x y z
N MET A 1 10.81 9.47 19.14
CA MET A 1 10.85 10.74 18.41
C MET A 1 9.43 11.27 18.27
N ALA A 2 9.17 12.49 18.70
CA ALA A 2 7.88 13.12 18.51
C ALA A 2 7.73 13.46 17.02
N VAL A 3 6.78 12.84 16.34
CA VAL A 3 6.40 13.23 14.98
C VAL A 3 5.63 14.54 15.10
N THR A 4 6.27 15.64 14.75
CA THR A 4 5.63 16.95 14.68
C THR A 4 4.58 16.91 13.56
N THR A 5 3.32 17.02 13.90
CA THR A 5 2.22 17.16 12.94
C THR A 5 2.40 18.52 12.25
N PRO A 6 2.59 18.60 10.92
CA PRO A 6 2.70 19.88 10.26
C PRO A 6 1.39 20.65 10.35
N SER A 7 1.48 21.91 10.69
CA SER A 7 0.38 22.87 10.67
C SER A 7 -0.16 23.02 9.24
N SER A 8 -1.45 23.01 9.08
CA SER A 8 -2.19 22.93 7.81
C SER A 8 -2.10 24.13 6.85
N ASN A 9 -1.10 25.02 6.99
CA ASN A 9 -1.00 26.27 6.20
C ASN A 9 0.42 26.64 5.76
N SER A 10 1.39 25.71 5.79
CA SER A 10 2.72 25.98 5.28
C SER A 10 2.94 25.25 3.95
N ASN A 11 3.52 25.94 2.96
CA ASN A 11 3.98 25.32 1.70
C ASN A 11 5.24 24.47 1.99
N GLU A 12 5.10 23.45 2.80
CA GLU A 12 6.18 22.55 3.20
C GLU A 12 6.23 21.32 2.30
N LEU A 13 7.44 20.86 2.03
CA LEU A 13 7.67 19.63 1.28
C LEU A 13 7.23 18.43 2.11
N VAL A 14 6.33 17.62 1.57
CA VAL A 14 5.98 16.33 2.18
C VAL A 14 7.11 15.34 1.97
N LEU A 15 7.65 14.82 3.07
CA LEU A 15 8.73 13.84 3.04
C LEU A 15 8.19 12.43 2.75
N ARG A 16 9.01 11.59 2.13
CA ARG A 16 8.62 10.20 1.83
C ARG A 16 8.16 9.42 3.06
N CYS A 17 8.79 9.65 4.22
CA CYS A 17 8.42 8.99 5.48
C CYS A 17 7.07 9.44 6.07
N GLN A 18 6.47 10.49 5.53
CA GLN A 18 5.11 10.94 5.91
C GLN A 18 4.01 10.21 5.15
N TRP A 19 4.36 9.39 4.16
CA TRP A 19 3.47 8.44 3.52
C TRP A 19 3.77 7.05 4.05
N GLU A 20 2.92 6.56 4.91
CA GLU A 20 3.05 5.26 5.55
C GLU A 20 2.13 4.24 4.88
N SER A 21 2.53 2.98 4.91
CA SER A 21 1.69 1.87 4.48
C SER A 21 1.65 0.82 5.57
N TYR A 22 0.48 0.27 5.80
CA TYR A 22 0.24 -0.77 6.80
C TYR A 22 -0.31 -2.01 6.11
N MET A 23 0.19 -3.17 6.46
CA MET A 23 -0.29 -4.46 5.98
C MET A 23 -1.02 -5.19 7.11
N GLU A 24 -2.14 -5.80 6.78
CA GLU A 24 -2.82 -6.71 7.68
C GLU A 24 -2.03 -8.02 7.77
N CYS A 25 -1.51 -8.31 8.96
CA CYS A 25 -0.69 -9.48 9.24
C CYS A 25 -1.34 -10.33 10.34
N GLY A 26 -1.12 -11.63 10.29
CA GLY A 26 -1.64 -12.60 11.24
C GLY A 26 -2.66 -13.56 10.63
N ASP A 27 -3.14 -14.48 11.45
CA ASP A 27 -4.08 -15.52 11.06
C ASP A 27 -5.42 -15.37 11.80
N GLY A 28 -6.52 -15.69 11.12
CA GLY A 28 -7.86 -15.70 11.70
C GLY A 28 -8.31 -14.35 12.27
N GLU A 29 -8.79 -14.33 13.52
CA GLU A 29 -9.27 -13.13 14.19
C GLU A 29 -8.14 -12.28 14.83
N ALA A 30 -6.92 -12.81 14.86
CA ALA A 30 -5.74 -12.14 15.42
C ALA A 30 -5.02 -11.23 14.41
N LYS A 31 -5.68 -10.87 13.31
CA LYS A 31 -5.12 -9.99 12.30
C LYS A 31 -5.01 -8.55 12.80
N THR A 32 -3.85 -7.96 12.57
CA THR A 32 -3.56 -6.56 12.92
C THR A 32 -2.85 -5.85 11.78
N PHE A 33 -3.06 -4.54 11.65
CA PHE A 33 -2.28 -3.71 10.73
C PHE A 33 -0.92 -3.40 11.31
N ASN A 34 0.13 -3.70 10.56
CA ASN A 34 1.51 -3.45 10.93
C ASN A 34 2.17 -2.55 9.89
N LEU A 35 3.02 -1.64 10.38
CA LEU A 35 3.74 -0.69 9.50
C LEU A 35 4.68 -1.44 8.57
N ILE A 36 4.60 -1.13 7.29
CA ILE A 36 5.57 -1.55 6.29
C ILE A 36 6.71 -0.53 6.32
N GLY A 37 7.77 -0.86 7.00
CA GLY A 37 8.89 0.06 7.22
C GLY A 37 10.21 -0.68 7.30
N GLU A 38 10.53 -1.18 8.46
CA GLU A 38 11.80 -1.88 8.67
C GLU A 38 11.89 -3.13 7.79
N GLY A 39 13.04 -3.31 7.15
CA GLY A 39 13.28 -4.36 6.18
C GLY A 39 12.92 -3.98 4.74
N PHE A 40 11.95 -3.12 4.52
CA PHE A 40 11.56 -2.72 3.16
C PHE A 40 12.44 -1.59 2.63
N THR A 41 13.14 -1.84 1.53
CA THR A 41 14.01 -0.86 0.85
C THR A 41 13.28 -0.13 -0.27
N THR A 42 12.28 -0.75 -0.89
CA THR A 42 11.42 -0.14 -1.90
C THR A 42 9.97 -0.53 -1.71
N PHE A 43 9.07 0.44 -1.85
CA PHE A 43 7.62 0.22 -1.79
C PHE A 43 6.88 1.31 -2.58
N PRO A 44 7.13 1.46 -3.91
CA PRO A 44 6.45 2.42 -4.76
C PRO A 44 5.12 1.90 -5.25
N GLU A 45 4.09 2.75 -5.24
CA GLU A 45 2.79 2.44 -5.83
C GLU A 45 2.69 3.00 -7.26
N SER A 46 2.29 2.14 -8.19
CA SER A 46 1.96 2.50 -9.57
C SER A 46 0.46 2.39 -9.79
N LYS A 47 -0.17 3.44 -10.31
CA LYS A 47 -1.63 3.48 -10.49
C LYS A 47 -2.10 2.69 -11.70
N ASN A 48 -1.27 2.55 -12.73
CA ASN A 48 -1.54 1.81 -13.96
C ASN A 48 -2.94 2.12 -14.54
N PRO A 49 -3.23 3.38 -14.92
CA PRO A 49 -4.52 3.76 -15.44
C PRO A 49 -4.82 3.02 -16.74
N LYS A 50 -6.08 2.61 -16.91
CA LYS A 50 -6.58 2.07 -18.16
C LYS A 50 -7.24 3.19 -18.95
N GLU A 51 -6.72 3.46 -20.13
CA GLU A 51 -7.17 4.53 -21.01
C GLU A 51 -8.09 3.99 -22.11
N TYR A 52 -9.08 4.80 -22.47
CA TYR A 52 -9.93 4.59 -23.62
C TYR A 52 -9.83 5.79 -24.55
N THR A 53 -9.23 5.57 -25.71
CA THR A 53 -9.00 6.62 -26.70
C THR A 53 -9.88 6.42 -27.93
N ARG A 54 -10.60 7.48 -28.32
CA ARG A 54 -11.45 7.50 -29.51
C ARG A 54 -11.34 8.81 -30.27
N LYS A 55 -11.41 8.71 -31.59
CA LYS A 55 -11.61 9.84 -32.49
C LYS A 55 -13.00 9.76 -33.08
N TYR A 56 -13.83 10.74 -32.77
CA TYR A 56 -15.17 10.83 -33.35
C TYR A 56 -15.12 11.52 -34.70
N VAL A 57 -16.07 11.20 -35.59
CA VAL A 57 -16.11 11.67 -36.97
C VAL A 57 -16.14 13.19 -37.15
N ASN A 58 -16.63 13.90 -36.13
CA ASN A 58 -16.76 15.36 -36.11
C ASN A 58 -15.60 16.08 -35.37
N TYR A 59 -14.60 15.32 -34.85
CA TYR A 59 -13.44 15.90 -34.18
C TYR A 59 -12.15 15.74 -34.96
N LYS A 60 -11.31 16.76 -34.90
CA LYS A 60 -9.95 16.72 -35.49
C LYS A 60 -8.95 15.98 -34.61
N THR A 61 -9.19 15.98 -33.31
CA THR A 61 -8.31 15.38 -32.29
C THR A 61 -8.94 14.18 -31.64
N GLU A 62 -8.12 13.27 -31.12
CA GLU A 62 -8.56 12.16 -30.30
C GLU A 62 -8.94 12.63 -28.90
N LYS A 63 -9.92 11.95 -28.29
CA LYS A 63 -10.27 12.08 -26.88
C LYS A 63 -9.84 10.84 -26.12
N THR A 64 -9.19 11.04 -24.99
CA THR A 64 -8.76 9.98 -24.07
C THR A 64 -9.43 10.16 -22.74
N ASP A 65 -10.07 9.09 -22.26
CA ASP A 65 -10.68 9.01 -20.93
C ASP A 65 -10.03 7.90 -20.13
N VAL A 66 -9.83 8.12 -18.83
CA VAL A 66 -9.38 7.08 -17.89
C VAL A 66 -10.61 6.31 -17.44
N ILE A 67 -10.67 5.02 -17.74
CA ILE A 67 -11.82 4.15 -17.49
C ILE A 67 -11.60 3.15 -16.35
N GLY A 68 -10.42 3.11 -15.76
CA GLY A 68 -10.12 2.22 -14.66
C GLY A 68 -8.68 2.34 -14.18
N TYR A 69 -8.37 1.65 -13.11
CA TYR A 69 -7.05 1.55 -12.54
C TYR A 69 -6.73 0.10 -12.17
N ALA A 70 -5.48 -0.29 -12.34
CA ALA A 70 -4.96 -1.58 -11.90
C ALA A 70 -3.70 -1.37 -11.04
N PRO A 71 -3.84 -0.81 -9.82
CA PRO A 71 -2.70 -0.44 -9.01
C PRO A 71 -1.83 -1.63 -8.65
N SER A 72 -0.54 -1.37 -8.57
CA SER A 72 0.45 -2.34 -8.13
C SER A 72 1.52 -1.66 -7.28
N ILE A 73 2.10 -2.41 -6.36
CA ILE A 73 3.17 -1.96 -5.49
C ILE A 73 4.33 -2.93 -5.64
N ALA A 74 5.44 -2.45 -6.20
CA ALA A 74 6.66 -3.25 -6.22
C ALA A 74 7.31 -3.22 -4.83
N TYR A 75 7.86 -4.34 -4.38
CA TYR A 75 8.57 -4.40 -3.11
C TYR A 75 9.91 -5.08 -3.24
N SER A 76 10.82 -4.65 -2.39
CA SER A 76 12.05 -5.35 -2.07
C SER A 76 12.27 -5.25 -0.57
N CYS A 77 12.51 -6.37 0.08
CA CYS A 77 12.72 -6.38 1.52
C CYS A 77 13.86 -7.32 1.92
N ASP A 78 14.60 -6.88 2.92
CA ASP A 78 15.54 -7.71 3.65
C ASP A 78 14.80 -8.55 4.68
N VAL A 79 15.22 -9.79 4.86
CA VAL A 79 14.60 -10.66 5.88
C VAL A 79 15.10 -10.25 7.25
N ILE A 80 14.21 -9.63 8.01
CA ILE A 80 14.43 -9.29 9.42
C ILE A 80 13.48 -10.14 10.26
N THR A 81 14.04 -10.97 11.13
CA THR A 81 13.25 -11.84 12.00
C THR A 81 12.44 -11.00 13.01
N GLY A 82 11.16 -11.33 13.13
CA GLY A 82 10.26 -10.61 14.04
C GLY A 82 9.47 -9.46 13.41
N GLU A 83 9.81 -9.05 12.17
CA GLU A 83 9.01 -8.06 11.43
C GLU A 83 7.77 -8.70 10.80
N PRO A 84 6.55 -8.33 11.24
CA PRO A 84 5.32 -9.01 10.83
C PRO A 84 5.10 -8.97 9.31
N CYS A 85 5.31 -7.81 8.68
CA CYS A 85 5.10 -7.65 7.24
C CYS A 85 6.09 -8.48 6.41
N VAL A 86 7.35 -8.51 6.83
CA VAL A 86 8.38 -9.35 6.19
C VAL A 86 8.02 -10.84 6.35
N THR A 87 7.56 -11.23 7.54
CA THR A 87 7.13 -12.61 7.82
C THR A 87 6.00 -13.04 6.89
N GLU A 88 5.02 -12.17 6.61
CA GLU A 88 3.94 -12.47 5.67
C GLU A 88 4.45 -12.65 4.22
N ILE A 89 5.39 -11.83 3.78
CA ILE A 89 6.03 -11.96 2.46
C ILE A 89 6.76 -13.31 2.36
N VAL A 90 7.56 -13.65 3.37
CA VAL A 90 8.28 -14.93 3.44
C VAL A 90 7.31 -16.11 3.43
N LYS A 91 6.25 -16.05 4.24
CA LYS A 91 5.22 -17.10 4.33
C LYS A 91 4.55 -17.37 2.98
N VAL A 92 4.12 -16.31 2.28
CA VAL A 92 3.50 -16.45 0.96
C VAL A 92 4.47 -17.00 -0.06
N THR A 93 5.71 -16.51 -0.06
CA THR A 93 6.73 -16.89 -1.05
C THR A 93 7.23 -18.33 -0.84
N ASP A 94 7.60 -18.69 0.38
CA ASP A 94 8.24 -19.99 0.66
C ASP A 94 7.25 -21.15 0.67
N ASN A 95 5.98 -20.89 1.01
CA ASN A 95 4.93 -21.91 0.97
C ASN A 95 4.20 -21.96 -0.38
N GLU A 96 4.59 -21.11 -1.33
CA GLU A 96 3.98 -21.02 -2.66
C GLU A 96 2.44 -20.94 -2.59
N LEU A 97 1.92 -20.04 -1.71
CA LEU A 97 0.50 -19.90 -1.47
C LEU A 97 -0.23 -19.45 -2.74
N LEU A 98 -1.47 -19.90 -2.90
CA LEU A 98 -2.29 -19.64 -4.08
C LEU A 98 -3.60 -18.95 -3.73
N GLY A 99 -4.14 -18.24 -4.72
CA GLY A 99 -5.47 -17.64 -4.67
C GLY A 99 -5.61 -16.66 -3.49
N THR A 100 -6.70 -16.77 -2.76
CA THR A 100 -7.02 -15.88 -1.65
C THR A 100 -6.05 -15.94 -0.47
N ALA A 101 -5.28 -17.04 -0.36
CA ALA A 101 -4.23 -17.16 0.65
C ALA A 101 -3.08 -16.15 0.47
N THR A 102 -2.94 -15.58 -0.73
CA THR A 102 -1.97 -14.53 -1.04
C THR A 102 -2.48 -13.13 -0.75
N HIS A 103 -3.77 -12.96 -0.45
CA HIS A 103 -4.40 -11.64 -0.30
C HIS A 103 -4.08 -11.02 1.05
N ARG A 104 -3.73 -9.75 1.05
CA ARG A 104 -3.53 -8.92 2.26
C ARG A 104 -4.15 -7.55 2.04
N ASP A 105 -4.78 -7.03 3.08
CA ASP A 105 -5.27 -5.66 3.09
C ASP A 105 -4.11 -4.71 3.35
N ILE A 106 -3.99 -3.70 2.50
CA ILE A 106 -3.00 -2.64 2.63
C ILE A 106 -3.74 -1.32 2.84
N VAL A 107 -3.31 -0.58 3.85
CA VAL A 107 -3.77 0.78 4.11
C VAL A 107 -2.62 1.74 3.85
N SER A 108 -2.82 2.65 2.89
CA SER A 108 -1.90 3.77 2.64
C SER A 108 -2.37 5.00 3.39
N VAL A 109 -1.51 5.60 4.18
CA VAL A 109 -1.82 6.66 5.14
C VAL A 109 -1.05 7.93 4.81
N ASN A 110 -1.78 9.01 4.63
CA ASN A 110 -1.24 10.35 4.43
C ASN A 110 -1.05 11.04 5.78
N CYS A 111 0.12 10.92 6.39
CA CYS A 111 0.37 11.45 7.75
C CYS A 111 0.35 12.98 7.82
N TRP A 112 0.46 13.67 6.69
CA TRP A 112 0.33 15.14 6.61
C TRP A 112 -1.12 15.64 6.57
N GLU A 113 -2.09 14.74 6.40
CA GLU A 113 -3.52 15.04 6.37
C GLU A 113 -4.21 14.45 7.62
N ALA A 114 -3.81 14.93 8.79
CA ALA A 114 -4.42 14.53 10.06
C ALA A 114 -5.58 15.46 10.43
N ASP A 115 -6.65 14.88 11.00
CA ASP A 115 -7.77 15.64 11.58
C ASP A 115 -7.48 16.09 13.03
N SER A 116 -8.46 16.75 13.65
CA SER A 116 -8.34 17.23 15.04
C SER A 116 -8.17 16.10 16.06
N ASP A 117 -8.59 14.87 15.72
CA ASP A 117 -8.48 13.69 16.58
C ASP A 117 -7.18 12.91 16.34
N GLY A 118 -6.32 13.42 15.45
CA GLY A 118 -5.04 12.80 15.09
C GLY A 118 -5.17 11.61 14.14
N LYS A 119 -6.35 11.40 13.55
CA LYS A 119 -6.56 10.37 12.53
C LYS A 119 -6.16 10.93 11.16
N CYS A 120 -5.39 10.14 10.42
CA CYS A 120 -4.89 10.53 9.10
C CYS A 120 -5.81 10.01 7.99
N LYS A 121 -5.90 10.79 6.91
CA LYS A 121 -6.56 10.34 5.69
C LYS A 121 -5.88 9.07 5.18
N ALA A 122 -6.68 8.09 4.84
CA ALA A 122 -6.19 6.78 4.45
C ALA A 122 -7.00 6.13 3.34
N PHE A 123 -6.35 5.22 2.65
CA PHE A 123 -6.91 4.46 1.54
C PHE A 123 -6.65 2.98 1.77
N LYS A 124 -7.69 2.17 1.82
CA LYS A 124 -7.57 0.72 1.97
C LYS A 124 -7.86 0.00 0.66
N ARG A 125 -7.10 -1.03 0.38
CA ARG A 125 -7.29 -1.91 -0.76
C ARG A 125 -6.70 -3.29 -0.45
N THR A 126 -7.34 -4.33 -0.96
CA THR A 126 -6.79 -5.69 -0.90
C THR A 126 -5.85 -5.92 -2.07
N TYR A 127 -4.69 -6.48 -1.80
CA TYR A 127 -3.69 -6.84 -2.79
C TYR A 127 -3.35 -8.33 -2.70
N ALA A 128 -3.08 -8.93 -3.85
CA ALA A 128 -2.45 -10.24 -3.92
C ALA A 128 -0.92 -10.05 -3.91
N ILE A 129 -0.24 -10.79 -3.06
CA ILE A 129 1.22 -10.85 -3.05
C ILE A 129 1.65 -11.77 -4.18
N VAL A 130 2.38 -11.21 -5.16
CA VAL A 130 2.93 -11.96 -6.30
C VAL A 130 4.45 -11.96 -6.16
N PRO A 131 5.03 -13.04 -5.59
CA PRO A 131 6.47 -13.14 -5.43
C PRO A 131 7.19 -13.18 -6.78
N ASP A 132 8.35 -12.55 -6.85
CA ASP A 132 9.24 -12.63 -8.01
C ASP A 132 10.44 -13.53 -7.72
N GLY A 133 11.19 -13.24 -6.66
CA GLY A 133 12.36 -14.02 -6.31
C GLY A 133 12.87 -13.78 -4.90
N LYS A 134 13.85 -14.59 -4.52
CA LYS A 134 14.58 -14.46 -3.27
C LYS A 134 16.06 -14.82 -3.45
N GLY A 135 16.91 -14.31 -2.58
CA GLY A 135 18.32 -14.62 -2.55
C GLY A 135 19.18 -13.73 -3.45
N ASP A 136 18.61 -12.60 -3.95
CA ASP A 136 19.40 -11.58 -4.60
C ASP A 136 20.21 -10.80 -3.54
N GLY A 137 21.47 -10.58 -3.83
CA GLY A 137 22.41 -9.98 -2.89
C GLY A 137 23.30 -11.01 -2.16
N THR A 138 24.42 -10.53 -1.62
CA THR A 138 25.43 -11.38 -0.97
C THR A 138 25.51 -11.19 0.53
N ASP A 139 25.03 -10.06 1.06
CA ASP A 139 25.14 -9.70 2.48
C ASP A 139 23.86 -10.02 3.25
N ALA A 140 22.70 -9.65 2.72
CA ALA A 140 21.40 -9.95 3.32
C ALA A 140 20.55 -10.82 2.39
N LEU A 141 19.65 -11.61 2.98
CA LEU A 141 18.66 -12.34 2.21
C LEU A 141 17.52 -11.40 1.81
N ILE A 142 17.34 -11.21 0.51
CA ILE A 142 16.38 -10.27 -0.07
C ILE A 142 15.23 -11.02 -0.74
N TYR A 143 14.02 -10.56 -0.51
CA TYR A 143 12.80 -11.00 -1.20
C TYR A 143 12.26 -9.87 -2.06
N THR A 144 11.88 -10.18 -3.29
CA THR A 144 11.31 -9.23 -4.24
C THR A 144 9.99 -9.72 -4.80
N GLY A 145 9.14 -8.81 -5.21
CA GLY A 145 7.88 -9.12 -5.87
C GLY A 145 7.02 -7.88 -6.09
N THR A 146 5.75 -8.15 -6.36
CA THR A 146 4.76 -7.11 -6.63
C THR A 146 3.45 -7.44 -5.91
N LEU A 147 2.86 -6.46 -5.26
CA LEU A 147 1.49 -6.52 -4.78
C LEU A 147 0.57 -6.01 -5.88
N LYS A 148 -0.41 -6.79 -6.29
CA LYS A 148 -1.38 -6.42 -7.33
C LYS A 148 -2.77 -6.27 -6.73
N ALA A 149 -3.44 -5.15 -7.02
CA ALA A 149 -4.78 -4.88 -6.50
C ALA A 149 -5.80 -5.91 -6.96
N VAL A 150 -6.59 -6.41 -6.02
CA VAL A 150 -7.70 -7.36 -6.28
C VAL A 150 -9.05 -6.81 -5.85
N SER A 151 -9.11 -5.63 -5.25
CA SER A 151 -10.33 -4.95 -4.83
C SER A 151 -10.35 -3.49 -5.24
N ASP A 152 -11.51 -2.87 -5.14
CA ASP A 152 -11.66 -1.43 -5.27
C ASP A 152 -11.07 -0.70 -4.06
N ILE A 153 -10.80 0.59 -4.25
CA ILE A 153 -10.30 1.45 -3.19
C ILE A 153 -11.42 1.80 -2.21
N THR A 154 -11.11 1.74 -0.93
CA THR A 154 -11.99 2.23 0.15
C THR A 154 -11.33 3.44 0.79
N PHE A 155 -12.03 4.56 0.79
CA PHE A 155 -11.57 5.80 1.44
C PHE A 155 -11.93 5.78 2.92
N GLY A 156 -11.10 6.40 3.73
CA GLY A 156 -11.35 6.47 5.16
C GLY A 156 -10.24 7.18 5.93
N LYS A 157 -10.21 6.92 7.22
CA LYS A 157 -9.22 7.44 8.15
C LYS A 157 -8.53 6.31 8.88
N PHE A 158 -7.27 6.53 9.21
CA PHE A 158 -6.46 5.57 9.96
C PHE A 158 -5.97 6.19 11.26
N ASP A 159 -6.23 5.51 12.36
CA ASP A 159 -5.67 5.82 13.66
C ASP A 159 -4.34 5.07 13.84
N ARG A 160 -3.25 5.81 13.84
CA ARG A 160 -1.89 5.25 13.95
C ARG A 160 -1.60 4.67 15.33
N THR A 161 -2.29 5.14 16.37
CA THR A 161 -2.10 4.68 17.75
C THR A 161 -2.77 3.33 17.96
N THR A 162 -4.04 3.20 17.54
CA THR A 162 -4.81 1.97 17.66
C THR A 162 -4.64 1.03 16.48
N LYS A 163 -3.98 1.50 15.41
CA LYS A 163 -3.78 0.78 14.13
C LYS A 163 -5.12 0.31 13.52
N THR A 164 -6.10 1.19 13.55
CA THR A 164 -7.47 0.90 13.09
C THR A 164 -7.85 1.77 11.90
N PHE A 165 -8.36 1.14 10.85
CA PHE A 165 -8.96 1.82 9.70
C PHE A 165 -10.46 1.97 9.89
N THR A 166 -10.97 3.16 9.66
CA THR A 166 -12.40 3.46 9.65
C THR A 166 -12.78 3.98 8.27
N ALA A 167 -13.63 3.24 7.56
CA ALA A 167 -14.12 3.67 6.26
C ALA A 167 -15.02 4.91 6.37
N ASP A 168 -14.95 5.80 5.38
CA ASP A 168 -15.89 6.91 5.26
C ASP A 168 -17.29 6.36 4.98
N SER A 169 -18.30 7.02 5.53
CA SER A 169 -19.69 6.66 5.23
C SER A 169 -19.95 6.83 3.74
N ALA A 170 -20.53 5.82 3.10
CA ALA A 170 -20.97 5.94 1.71
C ALA A 170 -21.97 7.09 1.60
N SER A 171 -21.62 8.10 0.82
CA SER A 171 -22.50 9.22 0.48
C SER A 171 -23.45 8.83 -0.62
#